data_7f14c6ad47ca43adf2153bc2cd8bc33f
#
_entry.id   7f14c6ad47ca43adf2153bc2cd8bc33f
#
_cell.length_a   1.000
_cell.length_b   1.000
_cell.length_c   1.000
_cell.angle_alpha   90.00
_cell.angle_beta   90.00
_cell.angle_gamma   90.00
#
_symmetry.space_group_name_H-M   'P 1'
#
loop_
_entity.id
_entity.type
_entity.pdbx_description
1 polymer ?
#
loop_
_entity_poly.entity_id
_entity_poly.type
_entity_poly.pdbx_seq_one_letter_code
_entity_poly.pdbx_strand_id
1 'polypeptide(L)'
;MKNSVVSVLLWGEEVCRLEWLGGYKEHFGKIGSLVSFSPQYASLPWDLDPLGPYGKNFSFFKVAISDWCRAKDYEGIPRFMSGSLPDDWGNAVFSAWASQNNLRRADITAVEKLAFIGKRGMGALEFVPSRYNADDAHLFVLEELFAVADEIRKQRESLTLDINSNPGINDLMAVGMSAGGKHPKAIVAINWQTGEIKSGQVSLPEQFVHYVLKFRDSDIWPTGDVEYAYYLMAAKAGITMTPSRLIPISGANHFLTERFDRVKGEKLHVATLNSLVGPVSSYESAFRTARGLNLDYADREQLFRRMVFNYLSGVCDDHDKNISFIMEKSGRWRLSPAYDETFTVNFLNPFIGDRHAMTVRGLDRNLKRDDYLRFAVDNDIHSAEEIIDEVFDAVMSFQSIAKELELPSPVEEIILKHINKPE
;
A
#
# COMPACT_ATOMS: atom_id res chain seq x y z
N MET A 1 26.94 13.28 7.80
CA MET A 1 26.16 14.51 8.07
C MET A 1 24.70 14.08 8.09
N LYS A 2 23.97 14.33 9.18
CA LYS A 2 22.52 14.06 9.24
C LYS A 2 21.82 15.02 8.28
N ASN A 3 21.04 14.52 7.33
CA ASN A 3 20.15 15.37 6.54
C ASN A 3 18.99 15.76 7.44
N SER A 4 19.05 16.95 7.97
CA SER A 4 17.96 17.54 8.73
C SER A 4 16.86 18.13 7.83
N VAL A 5 17.12 18.27 6.54
CA VAL A 5 16.22 18.91 5.57
C VAL A 5 16.12 18.11 4.28
N VAL A 6 14.91 17.95 3.77
CA VAL A 6 14.62 17.43 2.43
C VAL A 6 13.62 18.35 1.71
N SER A 7 13.83 18.58 0.42
CA SER A 7 12.83 19.15 -0.47
C SER A 7 11.90 18.04 -0.94
N VAL A 8 10.61 18.31 -0.94
CA VAL A 8 9.56 17.43 -1.40
C VAL A 8 9.09 17.91 -2.76
N LEU A 9 9.25 17.06 -3.77
CA LEU A 9 8.86 17.37 -5.14
C LEU A 9 7.64 16.55 -5.53
N LEU A 10 6.78 17.12 -6.36
CA LEU A 10 5.70 16.46 -7.05
C LEU A 10 5.81 16.79 -8.53
N TRP A 11 6.02 15.76 -9.37
CA TRP A 11 6.25 15.91 -10.82
C TRP A 11 7.32 16.95 -11.19
N GLY A 12 8.38 17.01 -10.40
CA GLY A 12 9.53 17.91 -10.60
C GLY A 12 9.39 19.28 -9.94
N GLU A 13 8.21 19.68 -9.47
CA GLU A 13 8.00 20.96 -8.79
C GLU A 13 8.15 20.83 -7.27
N GLU A 14 8.88 21.74 -6.63
CA GLU A 14 9.02 21.77 -5.17
C GLU A 14 7.72 22.24 -4.52
N VAL A 15 7.07 21.33 -3.79
CA VAL A 15 5.83 21.63 -3.05
C VAL A 15 6.12 22.13 -1.64
N CYS A 16 7.12 21.58 -0.97
CA CYS A 16 7.53 22.03 0.36
C CYS A 16 8.95 21.55 0.70
N ARG A 17 9.48 22.09 1.81
CA ARG A 17 10.66 21.58 2.51
C ARG A 17 10.29 21.05 3.87
N LEU A 18 10.90 19.94 4.23
CA LEU A 18 10.72 19.29 5.51
C LEU A 18 12.03 19.32 6.28
N GLU A 19 12.04 19.93 7.46
CA GLU A 19 13.18 20.02 8.34
C GLU A 19 12.91 19.27 9.64
N TRP A 20 13.85 18.41 10.07
CA TRP A 20 13.73 17.71 11.34
C TRP A 20 14.12 18.62 12.50
N LEU A 21 13.20 18.82 13.45
CA LEU A 21 13.40 19.72 14.58
C LEU A 21 14.04 19.04 15.81
N GLY A 22 14.20 17.71 15.76
CA GLY A 22 14.78 16.94 16.86
C GLY A 22 13.80 15.95 17.49
N GLY A 23 14.33 15.11 18.36
CA GLY A 23 13.60 14.06 19.05
C GLY A 23 12.98 14.47 20.37
N TYR A 24 12.22 13.57 20.94
CA TYR A 24 11.46 13.71 22.17
C TYR A 24 12.19 14.36 23.34
N LYS A 25 13.52 14.13 23.47
CA LYS A 25 14.33 14.68 24.58
C LYS A 25 14.80 16.12 24.36
N GLU A 26 14.88 16.55 23.11
CA GLU A 26 15.47 17.86 22.75
C GLU A 26 14.42 18.99 22.74
N HIS A 27 13.14 18.66 22.55
CA HIS A 27 12.06 19.63 22.46
C HIS A 27 10.86 19.28 23.37
N PHE A 28 11.11 19.20 24.69
CA PHE A 28 10.05 18.94 25.69
C PHE A 28 9.19 17.71 25.40
N GLY A 29 9.80 16.69 24.83
CA GLY A 29 9.07 15.47 24.55
C GLY A 29 8.36 15.42 23.22
N LYS A 30 8.63 16.31 22.28
CA LYS A 30 7.98 16.38 20.99
C LYS A 30 8.90 15.83 19.90
N ILE A 31 8.37 14.92 19.10
CA ILE A 31 9.02 14.40 17.90
C ILE A 31 8.35 15.11 16.73
N GLY A 32 9.11 15.70 15.85
CA GLY A 32 8.50 16.32 14.68
C GLY A 32 9.43 17.05 13.76
N SER A 33 8.81 17.51 12.71
CA SER A 33 9.43 18.28 11.64
C SER A 33 8.74 19.62 11.44
N LEU A 34 9.45 20.55 10.80
CA LEU A 34 8.93 21.80 10.30
C LEU A 34 8.67 21.66 8.80
N VAL A 35 7.45 21.93 8.37
CA VAL A 35 7.08 22.03 6.96
C VAL A 35 7.08 23.48 6.53
N SER A 36 7.77 23.77 5.42
CA SER A 36 7.77 25.10 4.78
C SER A 36 7.26 24.91 3.35
N PHE A 37 6.03 25.32 3.08
CA PHE A 37 5.47 25.22 1.74
C PHE A 37 6.13 26.19 0.76
N SER A 38 6.34 25.74 -0.48
CA SER A 38 6.82 26.58 -1.57
C SER A 38 5.76 27.62 -1.94
N PRO A 39 6.11 28.91 -2.13
CA PRO A 39 5.15 29.90 -2.61
C PRO A 39 4.50 29.52 -3.94
N GLN A 40 5.18 28.78 -4.81
CA GLN A 40 4.67 28.32 -6.09
C GLN A 40 3.58 27.24 -5.92
N TYR A 41 3.60 26.47 -4.83
CA TYR A 41 2.63 25.41 -4.59
C TYR A 41 1.17 25.91 -4.62
N ALA A 42 0.91 27.12 -4.14
CA ALA A 42 -0.44 27.70 -4.16
C ALA A 42 -1.01 27.88 -5.57
N SER A 43 -0.16 28.09 -6.58
CA SER A 43 -0.56 28.29 -7.97
C SER A 43 -0.67 26.98 -8.78
N LEU A 44 -0.17 25.87 -8.27
CA LEU A 44 -0.25 24.58 -8.93
C LEU A 44 -1.69 24.03 -8.89
N PRO A 45 -2.12 23.19 -9.83
CA PRO A 45 -3.46 22.61 -9.80
C PRO A 45 -3.66 21.57 -8.68
N TRP A 46 -2.56 21.08 -8.09
CA TRP A 46 -2.56 19.96 -7.14
C TRP A 46 -2.79 20.41 -5.70
N ASP A 47 -3.51 19.61 -4.92
CA ASP A 47 -3.60 19.73 -3.47
C ASP A 47 -3.29 18.39 -2.83
N LEU A 48 -2.22 18.33 -2.02
CA LEU A 48 -1.75 17.10 -1.37
C LEU A 48 -2.51 16.76 -0.09
N ASP A 49 -3.22 17.72 0.49
CA ASP A 49 -4.01 17.53 1.70
C ASP A 49 -5.37 18.25 1.59
N PRO A 50 -6.17 17.96 0.53
CA PRO A 50 -7.38 18.72 0.21
C PRO A 50 -8.43 18.68 1.31
N LEU A 51 -8.39 17.65 2.16
CA LEU A 51 -9.33 17.42 3.27
C LEU A 51 -8.71 17.72 4.64
N GLY A 52 -7.50 18.24 4.67
CA GLY A 52 -6.74 18.40 5.89
C GLY A 52 -6.15 19.78 6.09
N PRO A 53 -5.43 19.94 7.22
CA PRO A 53 -4.90 21.24 7.64
C PRO A 53 -3.70 21.72 6.80
N TYR A 54 -3.14 20.87 5.94
CA TYR A 54 -1.98 21.19 5.08
C TYR A 54 -2.37 21.45 3.64
N GLY A 55 -3.66 21.57 3.33
CA GLY A 55 -4.17 21.94 2.03
C GLY A 55 -3.73 23.34 1.58
N LYS A 56 -4.04 23.70 0.36
CA LYS A 56 -3.59 24.96 -0.28
C LYS A 56 -3.84 26.23 0.54
N ASN A 57 -4.90 26.25 1.31
CA ASN A 57 -5.23 27.39 2.18
C ASN A 57 -4.17 27.67 3.25
N PHE A 58 -3.28 26.70 3.53
CA PHE A 58 -2.22 26.80 4.54
C PHE A 58 -0.81 26.86 3.92
N SER A 59 -0.68 26.87 2.59
CA SER A 59 0.60 26.77 1.86
C SER A 59 1.60 27.87 2.14
N PHE A 60 1.17 28.99 2.70
CA PHE A 60 2.04 30.13 3.04
C PHE A 60 2.65 30.08 4.43
N PHE A 61 2.27 29.10 5.23
CA PHE A 61 2.68 29.05 6.63
C PHE A 61 3.76 27.96 6.85
N LYS A 62 4.66 28.25 7.78
CA LYS A 62 5.53 27.26 8.38
C LYS A 62 4.79 26.57 9.50
N VAL A 63 4.66 25.26 9.43
CA VAL A 63 3.92 24.47 10.41
C VAL A 63 4.85 23.48 11.07
N ALA A 64 5.01 23.59 12.40
CA ALA A 64 5.70 22.58 13.19
C ALA A 64 4.74 21.40 13.46
N ILE A 65 5.19 20.20 13.10
CA ILE A 65 4.40 18.95 13.28
C ILE A 65 4.90 18.28 14.54
N SER A 66 4.38 18.68 15.67
CA SER A 66 4.74 18.09 16.95
C SER A 66 3.53 17.60 17.74
N ASP A 67 2.41 18.33 17.70
CA ASP A 67 1.28 18.07 18.59
C ASP A 67 -0.02 17.74 17.87
N TRP A 68 -0.14 18.08 16.59
CA TRP A 68 -1.41 18.14 15.89
C TRP A 68 -1.78 16.85 15.16
N CYS A 69 -0.79 16.04 14.82
CA CYS A 69 -0.97 14.95 13.89
C CYS A 69 -0.66 13.60 14.52
N ARG A 70 -0.86 13.42 15.84
CA ARG A 70 -0.43 12.19 16.45
C ARG A 70 0.95 11.80 15.91
N ALA A 71 1.94 12.67 16.16
CA ALA A 71 3.31 12.54 15.63
C ALA A 71 3.89 11.12 15.74
N LYS A 72 3.39 10.34 16.70
CA LYS A 72 3.72 8.94 16.89
C LYS A 72 3.23 8.06 15.72
N ASP A 73 2.06 8.32 15.15
CA ASP A 73 1.45 7.50 14.11
C ASP A 73 2.10 7.76 12.73
N TYR A 74 2.71 8.94 12.56
CA TYR A 74 3.36 9.38 11.32
C TYR A 74 4.84 9.71 11.49
N GLU A 75 5.47 9.17 12.50
CA GLU A 75 6.89 9.40 12.81
C GLU A 75 7.30 10.90 12.83
N GLY A 76 6.38 11.81 13.08
CA GLY A 76 6.64 13.26 13.16
C GLY A 76 6.73 14.00 11.82
N ILE A 77 6.22 13.42 10.74
CA ILE A 77 6.06 14.07 9.44
C ILE A 77 4.57 14.31 9.10
N PRO A 78 4.26 15.18 8.12
CA PRO A 78 2.88 15.36 7.65
C PRO A 78 2.26 14.05 7.18
N ARG A 79 0.99 13.82 7.51
CA ARG A 79 0.32 12.57 7.15
C ARG A 79 0.25 12.33 5.64
N PHE A 80 0.11 13.35 4.79
CA PHE A 80 0.09 13.20 3.34
C PHE A 80 1.42 12.68 2.74
N MET A 81 2.50 12.70 3.52
CA MET A 81 3.79 12.09 3.18
C MET A 81 3.98 10.72 3.83
N SER A 82 3.15 10.36 4.82
CA SER A 82 3.37 9.15 5.63
C SER A 82 3.32 7.87 4.80
N GLY A 83 2.50 7.85 3.75
CA GLY A 83 2.44 6.74 2.80
C GLY A 83 3.74 6.50 2.01
N SER A 84 4.70 7.44 2.07
CA SER A 84 6.04 7.26 1.48
C SER A 84 7.04 6.61 2.44
N LEU A 85 6.74 6.54 3.75
CA LEU A 85 7.60 5.86 4.70
C LEU A 85 7.54 4.35 4.51
N PRO A 86 8.64 3.62 4.81
CA PRO A 86 8.63 2.18 4.80
C PRO A 86 7.66 1.65 5.87
N ASP A 87 6.78 0.72 5.50
CA ASP A 87 5.99 -0.08 6.42
C ASP A 87 6.81 -1.24 7.00
N ASP A 88 6.17 -2.20 7.66
CA ASP A 88 6.82 -3.29 8.39
C ASP A 88 7.87 -4.04 7.56
N TRP A 89 7.53 -4.41 6.32
CA TRP A 89 8.49 -5.08 5.43
C TRP A 89 9.63 -4.15 5.01
N GLY A 90 9.32 -2.98 4.50
CA GLY A 90 10.31 -1.98 4.10
C GLY A 90 11.25 -1.59 5.26
N ASN A 91 10.73 -1.49 6.49
CA ASN A 91 11.52 -1.24 7.68
C ASN A 91 12.42 -2.44 8.04
N ALA A 92 11.99 -3.70 7.77
CA ALA A 92 12.83 -4.88 7.98
C ALA A 92 14.02 -4.89 7.01
N VAL A 93 13.76 -4.68 5.72
CA VAL A 93 14.80 -4.56 4.69
C VAL A 93 15.77 -3.42 5.02
N PHE A 94 15.24 -2.25 5.36
CA PHE A 94 16.07 -1.10 5.72
C PHE A 94 16.91 -1.36 6.97
N SER A 95 16.37 -2.04 7.97
CA SER A 95 17.09 -2.37 9.20
C SER A 95 18.23 -3.36 8.95
N ALA A 96 17.99 -4.37 8.10
CA ALA A 96 19.00 -5.32 7.68
C ALA A 96 20.16 -4.62 6.95
N TRP A 97 19.81 -3.77 5.97
CA TRP A 97 20.79 -2.98 5.22
C TRP A 97 21.57 -2.00 6.12
N ALA A 98 20.88 -1.29 7.02
CA ALA A 98 21.52 -0.33 7.94
C ALA A 98 22.52 -1.02 8.87
N SER A 99 22.20 -2.22 9.36
CA SER A 99 23.12 -3.01 10.20
C SER A 99 24.40 -3.39 9.47
N GLN A 100 24.31 -3.80 8.21
CA GLN A 100 25.52 -4.09 7.38
C GLN A 100 26.35 -2.85 7.10
N ASN A 101 25.71 -1.67 7.05
CA ASN A 101 26.39 -0.40 6.80
C ASN A 101 26.80 0.34 8.08
N ASN A 102 26.80 -0.33 9.23
CA ASN A 102 27.14 0.22 10.55
C ASN A 102 26.31 1.47 10.93
N LEU A 103 25.06 1.53 10.49
CA LEU A 103 24.12 2.58 10.87
C LEU A 103 23.20 2.10 11.99
N ARG A 104 23.07 2.88 13.06
CA ARG A 104 22.13 2.56 14.13
C ARG A 104 20.73 3.09 13.76
N ARG A 105 19.74 2.19 13.72
CA ARG A 105 18.36 2.52 13.40
C ARG A 105 17.80 3.66 14.28
N ALA A 106 18.16 3.68 15.56
CA ALA A 106 17.71 4.70 16.52
C ALA A 106 18.18 6.13 16.17
N ASP A 107 19.22 6.26 15.35
CA ASP A 107 19.77 7.54 14.94
C ASP A 107 19.16 8.05 13.62
N ILE A 108 18.30 7.25 12.96
CA ILE A 108 17.73 7.58 11.66
C ILE A 108 16.33 8.18 11.87
N THR A 109 16.17 9.42 11.47
CA THR A 109 14.91 10.16 11.55
C THR A 109 13.97 9.82 10.39
N ALA A 110 12.67 10.15 10.51
CA ALA A 110 11.72 10.00 9.40
C ALA A 110 12.14 10.81 8.16
N VAL A 111 12.68 12.01 8.35
CA VAL A 111 13.22 12.85 7.24
C VAL A 111 14.38 12.16 6.54
N GLU A 112 15.26 11.48 7.30
CA GLU A 112 16.34 10.70 6.70
C GLU A 112 15.82 9.45 5.97
N LYS A 113 14.80 8.77 6.49
CA LYS A 113 14.14 7.66 5.78
C LYS A 113 13.59 8.14 4.43
N LEU A 114 12.93 9.31 4.38
CA LEU A 114 12.46 9.90 3.13
C LEU A 114 13.61 10.20 2.16
N ALA A 115 14.76 10.68 2.66
CA ALA A 115 15.95 10.86 1.83
C ALA A 115 16.50 9.53 1.28
N PHE A 116 16.38 8.41 2.02
CA PHE A 116 16.71 7.08 1.51
C PHE A 116 15.70 6.60 0.47
N ILE A 117 14.41 6.93 0.61
CA ILE A 117 13.41 6.66 -0.41
C ILE A 117 13.71 7.45 -1.69
N GLY A 118 14.00 8.75 -1.58
CA GLY A 118 14.33 9.59 -2.73
C GLY A 118 13.22 9.61 -3.77
N LYS A 119 13.53 9.14 -4.99
CA LYS A 119 12.59 9.06 -6.13
C LYS A 119 11.85 7.73 -6.23
N ARG A 120 12.11 6.79 -5.32
CA ARG A 120 11.68 5.38 -5.43
C ARG A 120 10.34 5.08 -4.77
N GLY A 121 9.72 6.05 -4.10
CA GLY A 121 8.46 5.87 -3.40
C GLY A 121 7.29 5.39 -4.26
N MET A 122 6.27 4.89 -3.60
CA MET A 122 4.94 4.73 -4.22
C MET A 122 4.36 6.11 -4.50
N GLY A 123 3.60 6.22 -5.59
CA GLY A 123 3.07 7.52 -6.02
C GLY A 123 4.13 8.40 -6.70
N ALA A 124 3.90 9.72 -6.67
CA ALA A 124 4.69 10.70 -7.41
C ALA A 124 5.54 11.63 -6.53
N LEU A 125 5.48 11.50 -5.19
CA LEU A 125 6.34 12.29 -4.32
C LEU A 125 7.80 11.85 -4.44
N GLU A 126 8.69 12.84 -4.50
CA GLU A 126 10.14 12.65 -4.54
C GLU A 126 10.81 13.49 -3.45
N PHE A 127 11.88 12.94 -2.86
CA PHE A 127 12.59 13.55 -1.73
C PHE A 127 14.05 13.82 -2.12
N VAL A 128 14.48 15.09 -2.02
CA VAL A 128 15.80 15.54 -2.47
C VAL A 128 16.53 16.25 -1.31
N PRO A 129 17.81 15.95 -1.07
CA PRO A 129 18.67 15.03 -1.80
C PRO A 129 18.35 13.56 -1.48
N SER A 130 18.50 12.68 -2.49
CA SER A 130 18.46 11.25 -2.27
C SER A 130 19.75 10.77 -1.61
N ARG A 131 19.63 9.89 -0.61
CA ARG A 131 20.80 9.26 0.04
C ARG A 131 21.17 7.90 -0.51
N TYR A 132 20.30 7.32 -1.30
CA TYR A 132 20.52 6.02 -1.92
C TYR A 132 20.35 6.16 -3.43
N ASN A 133 21.41 5.90 -4.15
CA ASN A 133 21.40 5.86 -5.61
C ASN A 133 21.49 4.38 -6.01
N ALA A 134 20.38 3.81 -6.47
CA ALA A 134 20.40 2.53 -7.14
C ALA A 134 21.05 2.71 -8.52
N ASP A 135 21.80 1.70 -8.97
CA ASP A 135 22.25 1.64 -10.36
C ASP A 135 21.05 1.29 -11.25
N ASP A 136 20.59 2.21 -12.06
CA ASP A 136 19.43 2.04 -12.95
C ASP A 136 19.73 1.00 -14.07
N ALA A 137 21.00 0.68 -14.32
CA ALA A 137 21.42 -0.35 -15.27
C ALA A 137 21.45 -1.76 -14.66
N HIS A 138 21.40 -1.88 -13.33
CA HIS A 138 21.50 -3.17 -12.64
C HIS A 138 20.33 -4.10 -13.00
N LEU A 139 20.67 -5.35 -13.33
CA LEU A 139 19.71 -6.42 -13.59
C LEU A 139 19.58 -7.31 -12.36
N PHE A 140 18.35 -7.69 -12.04
CA PHE A 140 18.02 -8.52 -10.89
C PHE A 140 17.68 -9.95 -11.31
N VAL A 141 17.97 -10.91 -10.43
CA VAL A 141 17.55 -12.29 -10.52
C VAL A 141 16.51 -12.55 -9.44
N LEU A 142 15.32 -13.01 -9.81
CA LEU A 142 14.20 -13.15 -8.86
C LEU A 142 14.47 -14.18 -7.77
N GLU A 143 15.17 -15.27 -8.10
CA GLU A 143 15.57 -16.31 -7.15
C GLU A 143 16.51 -15.77 -6.07
N GLU A 144 17.44 -14.88 -6.44
CA GLU A 144 18.34 -14.22 -5.50
C GLU A 144 17.58 -13.25 -4.58
N LEU A 145 16.70 -12.44 -5.15
CA LEU A 145 15.83 -11.54 -4.38
C LEU A 145 14.94 -12.33 -3.39
N PHE A 146 14.35 -13.44 -3.85
CA PHE A 146 13.55 -14.31 -3.01
C PHE A 146 14.36 -14.91 -1.87
N ALA A 147 15.56 -15.44 -2.15
CA ALA A 147 16.43 -16.05 -1.15
C ALA A 147 16.75 -15.07 0.00
N VAL A 148 17.09 -13.82 -0.33
CA VAL A 148 17.36 -12.78 0.68
C VAL A 148 16.10 -12.39 1.43
N ALA A 149 14.96 -12.26 0.73
CA ALA A 149 13.68 -11.93 1.34
C ALA A 149 13.22 -13.01 2.34
N ASP A 150 13.38 -14.29 1.97
CA ASP A 150 13.03 -15.44 2.82
C ASP A 150 13.95 -15.54 4.05
N GLU A 151 15.24 -15.22 3.89
CA GLU A 151 16.17 -15.12 5.00
C GLU A 151 15.73 -14.05 6.01
N ILE A 152 15.39 -12.84 5.55
CA ILE A 152 14.88 -11.77 6.44
C ILE A 152 13.58 -12.19 7.12
N ARG A 153 12.65 -12.85 6.39
CA ARG A 153 11.41 -13.38 6.96
C ARG A 153 11.68 -14.33 8.11
N LYS A 154 12.51 -15.36 7.88
CA LYS A 154 12.87 -16.38 8.89
C LYS A 154 13.55 -15.78 10.11
N GLN A 155 14.42 -14.79 9.92
CA GLN A 155 15.08 -14.09 11.02
C GLN A 155 14.10 -13.25 11.86
N ARG A 156 13.11 -12.62 11.24
CA ARG A 156 12.03 -11.92 11.97
C ARG A 156 11.23 -12.89 12.84
N GLU A 157 10.93 -14.08 12.36
CA GLU A 157 10.20 -15.11 13.10
C GLU A 157 11.02 -15.71 14.26
N SER A 158 12.33 -15.88 14.08
CA SER A 158 13.22 -16.46 15.09
C SER A 158 13.77 -15.47 16.12
N LEU A 159 13.47 -14.17 15.99
CA LEU A 159 14.02 -13.07 16.81
C LEU A 159 15.57 -12.99 16.80
N THR A 160 16.22 -13.63 15.85
CA THR A 160 17.68 -13.62 15.69
C THR A 160 18.06 -12.71 14.54
N LEU A 161 18.71 -11.59 14.84
CA LEU A 161 19.23 -10.65 13.83
C LEU A 161 20.73 -10.93 13.63
N ASP A 162 21.08 -11.92 12.85
CA ASP A 162 22.47 -12.12 12.42
C ASP A 162 22.57 -12.13 10.90
N ILE A 163 22.30 -10.95 10.30
CA ILE A 163 22.49 -10.72 8.85
C ILE A 163 23.92 -10.23 8.65
N ASN A 164 24.89 -11.06 8.97
CA ASN A 164 26.28 -10.75 8.65
C ASN A 164 26.59 -11.10 7.19
N SER A 165 26.72 -10.04 6.35
CA SER A 165 27.32 -10.08 5.00
C SER A 165 26.57 -10.82 3.87
N ASN A 166 25.24 -10.72 3.75
CA ASN A 166 24.59 -11.15 2.53
C ASN A 166 24.69 -10.04 1.46
N PRO A 167 25.42 -10.24 0.35
CA PRO A 167 25.60 -9.21 -0.68
C PRO A 167 24.27 -8.83 -1.37
N GLY A 168 23.30 -9.73 -1.43
CA GLY A 168 21.98 -9.49 -2.03
C GLY A 168 21.10 -8.50 -1.25
N ILE A 169 21.49 -8.08 -0.03
CA ILE A 169 20.71 -7.09 0.72
C ILE A 169 20.67 -5.74 0.01
N ASN A 170 21.73 -5.37 -0.73
CA ASN A 170 21.72 -4.14 -1.52
C ASN A 170 20.70 -4.19 -2.64
N ASP A 171 20.54 -5.34 -3.28
CA ASP A 171 19.56 -5.57 -4.33
C ASP A 171 18.15 -5.50 -3.76
N LEU A 172 17.90 -6.18 -2.64
CA LEU A 172 16.60 -6.11 -1.98
C LEU A 172 16.31 -4.69 -1.45
N MET A 173 17.32 -3.96 -0.95
CA MET A 173 17.18 -2.55 -0.55
C MET A 173 16.78 -1.66 -1.74
N ALA A 174 17.30 -1.97 -2.95
CA ALA A 174 16.99 -1.23 -4.16
C ALA A 174 15.53 -1.41 -4.61
N VAL A 175 14.88 -2.53 -4.27
CA VAL A 175 13.54 -2.88 -4.76
C VAL A 175 12.49 -3.10 -3.65
N GLY A 176 12.89 -3.30 -2.39
CA GLY A 176 12.00 -3.74 -1.30
C GLY A 176 11.58 -2.66 -0.30
N MET A 177 12.28 -1.52 -0.25
CA MET A 177 12.10 -0.56 0.84
C MET A 177 10.79 0.25 0.75
N SER A 178 10.33 0.58 -0.44
CA SER A 178 9.21 1.51 -0.64
C SER A 178 7.83 0.86 -0.76
N ALA A 179 7.76 -0.47 -0.68
CA ALA A 179 6.50 -1.19 -0.75
C ALA A 179 5.85 -1.28 0.63
N GLY A 180 4.61 -0.80 0.77
CA GLY A 180 3.84 -0.89 2.00
C GLY A 180 3.44 -2.32 2.41
N GLY A 181 3.10 -2.55 3.69
CA GLY A 181 2.58 -3.81 4.22
C GLY A 181 3.60 -4.72 4.90
N LYS A 182 3.13 -5.85 5.44
CA LYS A 182 3.90 -6.78 6.31
C LYS A 182 4.65 -7.87 5.55
N HIS A 183 4.11 -8.30 4.40
CA HIS A 183 4.56 -9.46 3.65
C HIS A 183 5.78 -9.16 2.80
N PRO A 184 6.71 -10.13 2.63
CA PRO A 184 7.88 -9.98 1.77
C PRO A 184 7.50 -9.62 0.34
N LYS A 185 8.10 -8.55 -0.19
CA LYS A 185 7.80 -8.08 -1.54
C LYS A 185 8.95 -7.29 -2.15
N ALA A 186 8.94 -7.18 -3.47
CA ALA A 186 9.88 -6.38 -4.25
C ALA A 186 9.15 -5.57 -5.32
N ILE A 187 9.66 -4.39 -5.64
CA ILE A 187 9.17 -3.53 -6.71
C ILE A 187 10.09 -3.71 -7.90
N VAL A 188 9.64 -4.50 -8.87
CA VAL A 188 10.41 -4.86 -10.05
C VAL A 188 9.78 -4.31 -11.33
N ALA A 189 10.57 -4.19 -12.38
CA ALA A 189 10.07 -3.92 -13.73
C ALA A 189 10.62 -5.00 -14.67
N ILE A 190 9.73 -5.58 -15.46
CA ILE A 190 10.02 -6.72 -16.31
C ILE A 190 9.81 -6.34 -17.77
N ASN A 191 10.83 -6.59 -18.59
CA ASN A 191 10.69 -6.61 -20.03
C ASN A 191 10.40 -8.06 -20.46
N TRP A 192 9.15 -8.34 -20.78
CA TRP A 192 8.71 -9.70 -21.14
C TRP A 192 9.26 -10.21 -22.48
N GLN A 193 9.83 -9.33 -23.33
CA GLN A 193 10.43 -9.73 -24.60
C GLN A 193 11.87 -10.23 -24.42
N THR A 194 12.63 -9.58 -23.53
CA THR A 194 14.04 -9.91 -23.28
C THR A 194 14.26 -10.75 -22.03
N GLY A 195 13.27 -10.79 -21.10
CA GLY A 195 13.42 -11.41 -19.79
C GLY A 195 14.20 -10.55 -18.78
N GLU A 196 14.60 -9.33 -19.15
CA GLU A 196 15.34 -8.44 -18.25
C GLU A 196 14.47 -7.96 -17.11
N ILE A 197 15.02 -7.97 -15.90
CA ILE A 197 14.38 -7.52 -14.68
C ILE A 197 15.21 -6.39 -14.08
N LYS A 198 14.56 -5.25 -13.87
CA LYS A 198 15.17 -4.04 -13.29
C LYS A 198 14.39 -3.56 -12.05
N SER A 199 14.92 -2.56 -11.34
CA SER A 199 14.16 -1.89 -10.28
C SER A 199 12.91 -1.24 -10.84
N GLY A 200 11.74 -1.64 -10.35
CA GLY A 200 10.46 -1.02 -10.68
C GLY A 200 10.22 0.32 -9.98
N GLN A 201 11.24 0.86 -9.30
CA GLN A 201 11.16 2.11 -8.55
C GLN A 201 11.72 3.31 -9.33
N VAL A 202 12.40 3.06 -10.44
CA VAL A 202 13.00 4.07 -11.32
C VAL A 202 12.20 4.25 -12.60
N SER A 203 12.43 5.36 -13.30
CA SER A 203 11.83 5.56 -14.63
C SER A 203 12.56 4.71 -15.65
N LEU A 204 11.81 3.92 -16.39
CA LEU A 204 12.34 3.00 -17.40
C LEU A 204 11.62 3.22 -18.74
N PRO A 205 12.22 2.79 -19.86
CA PRO A 205 11.57 2.78 -21.17
C PRO A 205 10.27 1.96 -21.16
N GLU A 206 9.32 2.28 -22.07
CA GLU A 206 7.95 1.73 -22.10
C GLU A 206 7.86 0.21 -22.22
N GLN A 207 8.92 -0.47 -22.73
CA GLN A 207 8.97 -1.93 -22.81
C GLN A 207 9.08 -2.63 -21.45
N PHE A 208 9.37 -1.88 -20.37
CA PHE A 208 9.37 -2.40 -19.02
C PHE A 208 8.02 -2.12 -18.35
N VAL A 209 7.36 -3.18 -17.90
CA VAL A 209 6.14 -3.08 -17.10
C VAL A 209 6.50 -3.14 -15.62
N HIS A 210 6.00 -2.21 -14.83
CA HIS A 210 6.29 -2.09 -13.41
C HIS A 210 5.34 -2.93 -12.57
N TYR A 211 5.90 -3.69 -11.62
CA TYR A 211 5.15 -4.63 -10.77
C TYR A 211 5.48 -4.50 -9.29
N VAL A 212 4.51 -4.89 -8.48
CA VAL A 212 4.72 -5.35 -7.11
C VAL A 212 4.76 -6.88 -7.16
N LEU A 213 5.89 -7.46 -6.79
CA LEU A 213 6.07 -8.89 -6.62
C LEU A 213 5.94 -9.21 -5.13
N LYS A 214 4.91 -9.95 -4.75
CA LYS A 214 4.73 -10.47 -3.39
C LYS A 214 5.25 -11.89 -3.33
N PHE A 215 6.26 -12.12 -2.51
CA PHE A 215 6.82 -13.43 -2.32
C PHE A 215 5.91 -14.31 -1.46
N ARG A 216 5.80 -15.58 -1.80
CA ARG A 216 5.19 -16.57 -0.91
C ARG A 216 5.96 -16.57 0.42
N ASP A 217 5.27 -16.40 1.52
CA ASP A 217 5.84 -16.25 2.86
C ASP A 217 5.40 -17.31 3.86
N SER A 218 4.79 -18.39 3.37
CA SER A 218 4.38 -19.52 4.19
C SER A 218 4.66 -20.83 3.45
N ASP A 219 5.20 -21.80 4.15
CA ASP A 219 5.43 -23.15 3.62
C ASP A 219 4.13 -24.00 3.61
N ILE A 220 3.15 -23.63 4.44
CA ILE A 220 1.89 -24.37 4.61
C ILE A 220 0.76 -23.73 3.81
N TRP A 221 0.71 -22.38 3.78
CA TRP A 221 -0.35 -21.62 3.13
C TRP A 221 0.16 -21.06 1.80
N PRO A 222 -0.47 -21.37 0.65
CA PRO A 222 -0.01 -20.90 -0.65
C PRO A 222 -0.46 -19.45 -0.89
N THR A 223 0.17 -18.48 -0.21
CA THR A 223 -0.25 -17.08 -0.19
C THR A 223 -0.38 -16.48 -1.59
N GLY A 224 0.56 -16.76 -2.51
CA GLY A 224 0.52 -16.28 -3.88
C GLY A 224 -0.68 -16.80 -4.67
N ASP A 225 -0.95 -18.12 -4.58
CA ASP A 225 -2.06 -18.76 -5.28
C ASP A 225 -3.41 -18.30 -4.73
N VAL A 226 -3.52 -18.13 -3.41
CA VAL A 226 -4.74 -17.62 -2.77
C VAL A 226 -5.01 -16.17 -3.18
N GLU A 227 -4.00 -15.29 -3.17
CA GLU A 227 -4.18 -13.90 -3.59
C GLU A 227 -4.55 -13.82 -5.09
N TYR A 228 -4.00 -14.70 -5.92
CA TYR A 228 -4.39 -14.78 -7.33
C TYR A 228 -5.82 -15.29 -7.53
N ALA A 229 -6.28 -16.26 -6.71
CA ALA A 229 -7.67 -16.70 -6.73
C ALA A 229 -8.63 -15.55 -6.37
N TYR A 230 -8.27 -14.74 -5.39
CA TYR A 230 -9.02 -13.54 -5.00
C TYR A 230 -9.03 -12.47 -6.08
N TYR A 231 -7.90 -12.25 -6.76
CA TYR A 231 -7.85 -11.39 -7.95
C TYR A 231 -8.85 -11.84 -9.02
N LEU A 232 -8.91 -13.14 -9.31
CA LEU A 232 -9.86 -13.68 -10.30
C LEU A 232 -11.32 -13.48 -9.87
N MET A 233 -11.64 -13.71 -8.60
CA MET A 233 -12.98 -13.44 -8.05
C MET A 233 -13.31 -11.95 -8.11
N ALA A 234 -12.41 -11.09 -7.68
CA ALA A 234 -12.60 -9.63 -7.69
C ALA A 234 -12.82 -9.09 -9.10
N ALA A 235 -12.04 -9.57 -10.08
CA ALA A 235 -12.23 -9.23 -11.48
C ALA A 235 -13.61 -9.69 -11.99
N LYS A 236 -14.04 -10.90 -11.63
CA LYS A 236 -15.37 -11.42 -11.97
C LYS A 236 -16.50 -10.65 -11.29
N ALA A 237 -16.26 -10.13 -10.09
CA ALA A 237 -17.18 -9.23 -9.38
C ALA A 237 -17.24 -7.81 -9.99
N GLY A 238 -16.54 -7.53 -11.08
CA GLY A 238 -16.50 -6.21 -11.71
C GLY A 238 -15.68 -5.18 -10.91
N ILE A 239 -14.81 -5.63 -10.00
CA ILE A 239 -13.89 -4.75 -9.27
C ILE A 239 -12.73 -4.39 -10.20
N THR A 240 -12.45 -3.10 -10.31
CA THR A 240 -11.30 -2.60 -11.06
C THR A 240 -10.01 -2.96 -10.31
N MET A 241 -9.22 -3.84 -10.91
CA MET A 241 -7.87 -4.23 -10.45
C MET A 241 -6.86 -4.09 -11.60
N THR A 242 -5.59 -3.97 -11.25
CA THR A 242 -4.53 -4.04 -12.26
C THR A 242 -4.25 -5.48 -12.70
N PRO A 243 -3.76 -5.72 -13.93
CA PRO A 243 -3.41 -7.05 -14.39
C PRO A 243 -2.46 -7.75 -13.41
N SER A 244 -2.83 -8.95 -13.01
CA SER A 244 -2.07 -9.75 -12.05
C SER A 244 -1.87 -11.17 -12.58
N ARG A 245 -0.82 -11.84 -12.12
CA ARG A 245 -0.49 -13.20 -12.51
C ARG A 245 0.34 -13.90 -11.45
N LEU A 246 0.47 -15.21 -11.58
CA LEU A 246 1.44 -16.00 -10.84
C LEU A 246 2.77 -16.02 -11.60
N ILE A 247 3.89 -16.00 -10.85
CA ILE A 247 5.23 -16.21 -11.35
C ILE A 247 5.92 -17.30 -10.52
N PRO A 248 6.41 -18.38 -11.14
CA PRO A 248 7.11 -19.41 -10.41
C PRO A 248 8.55 -18.98 -10.10
N ILE A 249 8.95 -19.03 -8.82
CA ILE A 249 10.30 -18.77 -8.36
C ILE A 249 10.65 -19.85 -7.34
N SER A 250 11.79 -20.51 -7.49
CA SER A 250 12.30 -21.54 -6.55
C SER A 250 11.28 -22.64 -6.21
N GLY A 251 10.46 -23.04 -7.19
CA GLY A 251 9.48 -24.12 -7.04
C GLY A 251 8.17 -23.75 -6.35
N ALA A 252 7.92 -22.48 -6.11
CA ALA A 252 6.65 -21.98 -5.58
C ALA A 252 6.08 -20.84 -6.45
N ASN A 253 4.76 -20.66 -6.41
CA ASN A 253 4.09 -19.54 -7.05
C ASN A 253 4.13 -18.30 -6.17
N HIS A 254 4.41 -17.17 -6.80
CA HIS A 254 4.42 -15.85 -6.21
C HIS A 254 3.43 -14.95 -6.94
N PHE A 255 2.84 -13.98 -6.24
CA PHE A 255 1.87 -13.07 -6.82
C PHE A 255 2.54 -11.85 -7.41
N LEU A 256 2.26 -11.56 -8.67
CA LEU A 256 2.80 -10.44 -9.43
C LEU A 256 1.66 -9.56 -9.93
N THR A 257 1.60 -8.29 -9.50
CA THR A 257 0.57 -7.34 -9.89
C THR A 257 1.16 -6.06 -10.47
N GLU A 258 0.56 -5.54 -11.54
CA GLU A 258 1.03 -4.30 -12.17
C GLU A 258 0.81 -3.10 -11.26
N ARG A 259 1.77 -2.18 -11.26
CA ARG A 259 1.64 -0.92 -10.51
C ARG A 259 0.70 0.03 -11.22
N PHE A 260 -0.37 0.42 -10.55
CA PHE A 260 -1.33 1.40 -11.06
C PHE A 260 -0.80 2.86 -11.02
N ASP A 261 0.24 3.11 -10.26
CA ASP A 261 0.85 4.43 -10.12
C ASP A 261 1.98 4.69 -11.12
N ARG A 262 2.18 3.78 -12.06
CA ARG A 262 3.14 3.89 -13.16
C ARG A 262 2.42 3.65 -14.48
N VAL A 263 2.18 4.72 -15.23
CA VAL A 263 1.43 4.66 -16.50
C VAL A 263 2.27 5.30 -17.60
N LYS A 264 2.66 4.53 -18.60
CA LYS A 264 3.45 5.00 -19.76
C LYS A 264 4.69 5.82 -19.38
N GLY A 265 5.43 5.33 -18.38
CA GLY A 265 6.63 5.99 -17.87
C GLY A 265 6.38 7.18 -16.93
N GLU A 266 5.12 7.58 -16.73
CA GLU A 266 4.76 8.65 -15.80
C GLU A 266 4.32 8.12 -14.42
N LYS A 267 4.55 8.95 -13.39
CA LYS A 267 4.10 8.68 -12.03
C LYS A 267 2.75 9.33 -11.78
N LEU A 268 1.78 8.59 -11.24
CA LEU A 268 0.57 9.14 -10.65
C LEU A 268 0.78 9.35 -9.15
N HIS A 269 0.24 10.42 -8.59
CA HIS A 269 0.28 10.60 -7.14
C HIS A 269 -0.75 9.69 -6.48
N VAL A 270 -0.35 9.03 -5.39
CA VAL A 270 -1.19 8.10 -4.63
C VAL A 270 -1.25 8.56 -3.18
N ALA A 271 -2.45 8.57 -2.62
CA ALA A 271 -2.68 8.80 -1.20
C ALA A 271 -3.65 7.75 -0.65
N THR A 272 -3.29 7.11 0.45
CA THR A 272 -4.20 6.19 1.16
C THR A 272 -5.30 6.97 1.90
N LEU A 273 -6.40 6.32 2.22
CA LEU A 273 -7.43 6.90 3.07
C LEU A 273 -6.83 7.39 4.40
N ASN A 274 -5.95 6.59 5.02
CA ASN A 274 -5.21 6.97 6.22
C ASN A 274 -4.38 8.25 6.04
N SER A 275 -3.67 8.38 4.92
CA SER A 275 -2.83 9.56 4.65
C SER A 275 -3.63 10.83 4.34
N LEU A 276 -4.90 10.71 3.91
CA LEU A 276 -5.78 11.85 3.61
C LEU A 276 -6.55 12.36 4.83
N VAL A 277 -7.09 11.45 5.65
CA VAL A 277 -8.00 11.86 6.73
C VAL A 277 -7.56 11.39 8.13
N GLY A 278 -6.45 10.68 8.22
CA GLY A 278 -5.99 10.06 9.46
C GLY A 278 -6.58 8.65 9.66
N PRO A 279 -6.25 7.98 10.78
CA PRO A 279 -6.74 6.65 11.07
C PRO A 279 -8.26 6.62 11.16
N VAL A 280 -8.88 5.77 10.37
CA VAL A 280 -10.33 5.53 10.36
C VAL A 280 -10.61 4.04 10.28
N SER A 281 -11.78 3.62 10.78
CA SER A 281 -12.19 2.22 10.86
C SER A 281 -13.64 2.01 10.38
N SER A 282 -14.09 2.80 9.40
CA SER A 282 -15.43 2.64 8.84
C SER A 282 -15.49 3.00 7.36
N TYR A 283 -16.31 2.28 6.61
CA TYR A 283 -16.59 2.59 5.20
C TYR A 283 -17.33 3.91 5.02
N GLU A 284 -18.11 4.36 6.00
CA GLU A 284 -18.70 5.70 6.00
C GLU A 284 -17.63 6.80 5.89
N SER A 285 -16.49 6.59 6.53
CA SER A 285 -15.35 7.53 6.43
C SER A 285 -14.73 7.51 5.04
N ALA A 286 -14.60 6.33 4.42
CA ALA A 286 -14.11 6.20 3.04
C ALA A 286 -15.05 6.91 2.05
N PHE A 287 -16.37 6.72 2.18
CA PHE A 287 -17.38 7.38 1.33
C PHE A 287 -17.44 8.90 1.55
N ARG A 288 -17.26 9.36 2.79
CA ARG A 288 -17.16 10.79 3.09
C ARG A 288 -15.93 11.39 2.42
N THR A 289 -14.80 10.68 2.44
CA THR A 289 -13.57 11.08 1.76
C THR A 289 -13.77 11.13 0.25
N ALA A 290 -14.38 10.11 -0.34
CA ALA A 290 -14.69 10.06 -1.77
C ALA A 290 -15.55 11.27 -2.21
N ARG A 291 -16.57 11.62 -1.43
CA ARG A 291 -17.37 12.83 -1.68
C ARG A 291 -16.56 14.11 -1.52
N GLY A 292 -15.74 14.20 -0.47
CA GLY A 292 -14.87 15.37 -0.24
C GLY A 292 -13.84 15.60 -1.32
N LEU A 293 -13.38 14.53 -1.97
CA LEU A 293 -12.48 14.56 -3.15
C LEU A 293 -13.24 14.77 -4.46
N ASN A 294 -14.56 14.91 -4.45
CA ASN A 294 -15.44 15.03 -5.61
C ASN A 294 -15.31 13.85 -6.59
N LEU A 295 -15.16 12.62 -6.08
CA LEU A 295 -15.16 11.44 -6.91
C LEU A 295 -16.51 11.27 -7.61
N ASP A 296 -16.48 10.77 -8.84
CA ASP A 296 -17.70 10.52 -9.60
C ASP A 296 -18.50 9.32 -9.05
N TYR A 297 -19.65 9.07 -9.65
CA TYR A 297 -20.53 7.98 -9.23
C TYR A 297 -19.87 6.61 -9.45
N ALA A 298 -19.17 6.43 -10.56
CA ALA A 298 -18.52 5.15 -10.89
C ALA A 298 -17.44 4.77 -9.85
N ASP A 299 -16.65 5.74 -9.38
CA ASP A 299 -15.69 5.51 -8.31
C ASP A 299 -16.37 5.12 -6.99
N ARG A 300 -17.49 5.76 -6.63
CA ARG A 300 -18.25 5.44 -5.41
C ARG A 300 -18.93 4.07 -5.50
N GLU A 301 -19.42 3.70 -6.69
CA GLU A 301 -19.95 2.36 -6.96
C GLU A 301 -18.86 1.30 -6.83
N GLN A 302 -17.66 1.54 -7.37
CA GLN A 302 -16.50 0.66 -7.19
C GLN A 302 -16.13 0.50 -5.71
N LEU A 303 -16.18 1.57 -4.91
CA LEU A 303 -15.91 1.49 -3.48
C LEU A 303 -16.96 0.64 -2.76
N PHE A 304 -18.25 0.76 -3.13
CA PHE A 304 -19.32 -0.07 -2.60
C PHE A 304 -19.14 -1.55 -2.96
N ARG A 305 -18.81 -1.82 -4.23
CA ARG A 305 -18.55 -3.16 -4.74
C ARG A 305 -17.42 -3.86 -3.97
N ARG A 306 -16.31 -3.14 -3.69
CA ARG A 306 -15.19 -3.64 -2.86
C ARG A 306 -15.62 -3.94 -1.43
N MET A 307 -16.37 -3.04 -0.81
CA MET A 307 -16.91 -3.24 0.54
C MET A 307 -17.75 -4.53 0.62
N VAL A 308 -18.68 -4.75 -0.32
CA VAL A 308 -19.48 -5.96 -0.39
C VAL A 308 -18.60 -7.19 -0.59
N PHE A 309 -17.63 -7.13 -1.51
CA PHE A 309 -16.69 -8.21 -1.77
C PHE A 309 -15.90 -8.61 -0.53
N ASN A 310 -15.32 -7.63 0.17
CA ASN A 310 -14.52 -7.88 1.37
C ASN A 310 -15.32 -8.64 2.42
N TYR A 311 -16.53 -8.19 2.71
CA TYR A 311 -17.39 -8.84 3.70
C TYR A 311 -17.90 -10.22 3.29
N LEU A 312 -18.15 -10.44 2.00
CA LEU A 312 -18.63 -11.74 1.52
C LEU A 312 -17.50 -12.76 1.39
N SER A 313 -16.29 -12.34 1.06
CA SER A 313 -15.16 -13.23 0.75
C SER A 313 -14.17 -13.44 1.90
N GLY A 314 -14.33 -12.75 3.04
CA GLY A 314 -13.43 -12.87 4.19
C GLY A 314 -12.11 -12.11 4.02
N VAL A 315 -12.12 -10.98 3.30
CA VAL A 315 -11.01 -10.01 3.28
C VAL A 315 -11.13 -9.11 4.50
N CYS A 316 -10.70 -9.60 5.66
CA CYS A 316 -10.90 -8.92 6.94
C CYS A 316 -9.84 -7.87 7.29
N ASP A 317 -8.67 -7.91 6.63
CA ASP A 317 -7.61 -6.89 6.78
C ASP A 317 -7.85 -5.67 5.86
N ASP A 318 -9.12 -5.29 5.72
CA ASP A 318 -9.65 -4.23 4.87
C ASP A 318 -9.45 -2.83 5.47
N HIS A 319 -8.27 -2.55 6.04
CA HIS A 319 -7.98 -1.31 6.76
C HIS A 319 -7.80 -0.09 5.85
N ASP A 320 -7.78 1.09 6.43
CA ASP A 320 -7.73 2.39 5.76
C ASP A 320 -6.47 2.65 4.91
N LYS A 321 -5.43 1.83 5.02
CA LYS A 321 -4.26 1.86 4.13
C LYS A 321 -4.46 1.03 2.86
N ASN A 322 -5.46 0.13 2.82
CA ASN A 322 -5.81 -0.67 1.64
C ASN A 322 -6.83 0.02 0.72
N ILE A 323 -7.29 1.21 1.10
CA ILE A 323 -8.08 2.09 0.23
C ILE A 323 -7.22 3.29 -0.17
N SER A 324 -6.99 3.47 -1.47
CA SER A 324 -6.18 4.56 -1.99
C SER A 324 -6.91 5.36 -3.06
N PHE A 325 -6.45 6.59 -3.21
CA PHE A 325 -6.91 7.53 -4.23
C PHE A 325 -5.72 7.98 -5.08
N ILE A 326 -5.98 8.23 -6.34
CA ILE A 326 -5.00 8.68 -7.32
C ILE A 326 -5.31 10.12 -7.67
N MET A 327 -4.29 10.99 -7.64
CA MET A 327 -4.38 12.33 -8.22
C MET A 327 -3.59 12.38 -9.53
N GLU A 328 -4.23 12.89 -10.56
CA GLU A 328 -3.64 13.15 -11.86
C GLU A 328 -2.95 14.53 -11.88
N LYS A 329 -2.11 14.78 -12.89
CA LYS A 329 -1.46 16.11 -13.08
C LYS A 329 -2.45 17.27 -13.26
N SER A 330 -3.70 16.97 -13.58
CA SER A 330 -4.80 17.94 -13.62
C SER A 330 -5.26 18.40 -12.22
N GLY A 331 -4.86 17.69 -11.17
CA GLY A 331 -5.37 17.88 -9.79
C GLY A 331 -6.65 17.09 -9.50
N ARG A 332 -7.19 16.36 -10.50
CA ARG A 332 -8.39 15.53 -10.30
C ARG A 332 -8.04 14.27 -9.52
N TRP A 333 -8.86 13.98 -8.51
CA TRP A 333 -8.82 12.75 -7.74
C TRP A 333 -9.78 11.69 -8.28
N ARG A 334 -9.43 10.42 -8.12
CA ARG A 334 -10.28 9.27 -8.39
C ARG A 334 -9.86 8.08 -7.52
N LEU A 335 -10.69 7.08 -7.41
CA LEU A 335 -10.38 5.86 -6.68
C LEU A 335 -9.27 5.08 -7.41
N SER A 336 -8.30 4.53 -6.66
CA SER A 336 -7.30 3.62 -7.25
C SER A 336 -7.93 2.29 -7.66
N PRO A 337 -7.32 1.50 -8.54
CA PRO A 337 -7.60 0.07 -8.60
C PRO A 337 -7.50 -0.58 -7.23
N ALA A 338 -8.24 -1.65 -6.97
CA ALA A 338 -8.14 -2.42 -5.74
C ALA A 338 -6.82 -3.18 -5.66
N TYR A 339 -6.33 -3.41 -4.46
CA TYR A 339 -5.12 -4.15 -4.16
C TYR A 339 -5.21 -4.74 -2.75
N ASP A 340 -4.36 -5.73 -2.46
CA ASP A 340 -4.35 -6.47 -1.19
C ASP A 340 -5.71 -7.17 -0.89
N GLU A 341 -6.47 -7.50 -1.93
CA GLU A 341 -7.68 -8.30 -1.83
C GLU A 341 -7.29 -9.77 -1.71
N THR A 342 -7.28 -10.30 -0.49
CA THR A 342 -6.93 -11.71 -0.22
C THR A 342 -7.59 -12.21 1.06
N PHE A 343 -7.66 -13.53 1.24
CA PHE A 343 -8.22 -14.15 2.44
C PHE A 343 -7.40 -13.79 3.69
N THR A 344 -8.03 -13.15 4.66
CA THR A 344 -7.36 -12.68 5.88
C THR A 344 -8.13 -13.00 7.17
N VAL A 345 -9.10 -13.91 7.11
CA VAL A 345 -9.77 -14.41 8.31
C VAL A 345 -8.75 -15.10 9.22
N ASN A 346 -8.69 -14.69 10.47
CA ASN A 346 -7.84 -15.35 11.46
C ASN A 346 -8.54 -16.56 12.08
N PHE A 347 -8.62 -17.65 11.34
CA PHE A 347 -9.29 -18.88 11.75
C PHE A 347 -8.62 -19.60 12.92
N LEU A 348 -7.39 -19.22 13.29
CA LEU A 348 -6.68 -19.75 14.46
C LEU A 348 -7.02 -19.00 15.74
N ASN A 349 -7.57 -17.79 15.65
CA ASN A 349 -7.93 -16.99 16.82
C ASN A 349 -9.42 -16.62 16.79
N PRO A 350 -10.29 -17.35 17.49
CA PRO A 350 -11.74 -17.12 17.44
C PRO A 350 -12.19 -15.79 18.04
N PHE A 351 -11.33 -15.06 18.76
CA PHE A 351 -11.65 -13.73 19.29
C PHE A 351 -11.51 -12.63 18.24
N ILE A 352 -10.57 -12.80 17.30
CA ILE A 352 -10.38 -11.91 16.17
C ILE A 352 -11.23 -12.43 15.00
N GLY A 353 -11.02 -13.69 14.63
CA GLY A 353 -11.82 -14.45 13.66
C GLY A 353 -12.04 -13.71 12.35
N ASP A 354 -13.30 -13.48 12.08
CA ASP A 354 -13.87 -12.87 10.88
C ASP A 354 -14.19 -11.35 11.05
N ARG A 355 -13.58 -10.68 12.03
CA ARG A 355 -13.78 -9.26 12.23
C ARG A 355 -13.06 -8.43 11.17
N HIS A 356 -13.77 -7.54 10.54
CA HIS A 356 -13.25 -6.58 9.59
C HIS A 356 -12.56 -5.41 10.28
N ALA A 357 -11.48 -4.91 9.68
CA ALA A 357 -10.79 -3.71 10.17
C ALA A 357 -11.63 -2.44 9.98
N MET A 358 -12.49 -2.41 8.96
CA MET A 358 -13.45 -1.32 8.73
C MET A 358 -14.88 -1.78 8.91
N THR A 359 -15.66 -1.03 9.69
CA THR A 359 -17.06 -1.31 9.97
C THR A 359 -17.99 -0.76 8.87
N VAL A 360 -19.17 -1.38 8.74
CA VAL A 360 -20.31 -0.87 7.98
C VAL A 360 -21.46 -0.68 8.94
N ARG A 361 -21.98 0.54 9.10
CA ARG A 361 -23.04 0.90 10.06
C ARG A 361 -22.73 0.45 11.50
N GLY A 362 -21.43 0.47 11.85
CA GLY A 362 -20.93 0.05 13.17
C GLY A 362 -20.77 -1.47 13.33
N LEU A 363 -21.08 -2.28 12.32
CA LEU A 363 -20.89 -3.74 12.32
C LEU A 363 -19.54 -4.10 11.72
N ASP A 364 -18.81 -4.98 12.37
CA ASP A 364 -17.50 -5.49 11.92
C ASP A 364 -17.57 -6.91 11.32
N ARG A 365 -18.75 -7.51 11.28
CA ARG A 365 -19.03 -8.85 10.72
C ARG A 365 -20.54 -9.11 10.66
N ASN A 366 -20.93 -10.26 10.07
CA ASN A 366 -22.32 -10.76 10.03
C ASN A 366 -23.32 -9.75 9.41
N LEU A 367 -22.87 -8.98 8.39
CA LEU A 367 -23.76 -8.09 7.67
C LEU A 367 -24.83 -8.90 6.94
N LYS A 368 -26.06 -8.41 7.01
CA LYS A 368 -27.19 -8.90 6.23
C LYS A 368 -27.40 -8.06 4.98
N ARG A 369 -28.15 -8.59 4.03
CA ARG A 369 -28.49 -7.86 2.80
C ARG A 369 -29.06 -6.47 3.06
N ASP A 370 -29.95 -6.37 4.07
CA ASP A 370 -30.55 -5.10 4.48
C ASP A 370 -29.53 -4.06 4.98
N ASP A 371 -28.43 -4.49 5.62
CA ASP A 371 -27.37 -3.59 6.06
C ASP A 371 -26.63 -2.95 4.88
N TYR A 372 -26.34 -3.74 3.83
CA TYR A 372 -25.75 -3.24 2.59
C TYR A 372 -26.70 -2.28 1.86
N LEU A 373 -27.98 -2.63 1.78
CA LEU A 373 -28.99 -1.79 1.10
C LEU A 373 -29.18 -0.45 1.81
N ARG A 374 -29.27 -0.44 3.15
CA ARG A 374 -29.33 0.79 3.93
C ARG A 374 -28.07 1.63 3.78
N PHE A 375 -26.89 1.00 3.80
CA PHE A 375 -25.64 1.71 3.55
C PHE A 375 -25.61 2.34 2.15
N ALA A 376 -26.12 1.63 1.15
CA ALA A 376 -26.22 2.10 -0.23
C ALA A 376 -27.14 3.34 -0.34
N VAL A 377 -28.31 3.31 0.33
CA VAL A 377 -29.23 4.46 0.39
C VAL A 377 -28.54 5.68 1.04
N ASP A 378 -27.84 5.48 2.18
CA ASP A 378 -27.14 6.55 2.87
C ASP A 378 -25.99 7.17 2.02
N ASN A 379 -25.54 6.48 0.99
CA ASN A 379 -24.40 6.88 0.14
C ASN A 379 -24.76 7.10 -1.35
N ASP A 380 -26.05 7.13 -1.70
CA ASP A 380 -26.57 7.36 -3.05
C ASP A 380 -26.04 6.34 -4.08
N ILE A 381 -26.04 5.04 -3.72
CA ILE A 381 -25.71 3.93 -4.62
C ILE A 381 -27.01 3.33 -5.16
N HIS A 382 -27.25 3.49 -6.44
CA HIS A 382 -28.55 3.14 -7.03
C HIS A 382 -28.64 1.67 -7.45
N SER A 383 -27.51 1.04 -7.88
CA SER A 383 -27.45 -0.35 -8.36
C SER A 383 -27.10 -1.36 -7.25
N ALA A 384 -27.45 -1.06 -5.99
CA ALA A 384 -26.96 -1.82 -4.85
C ALA A 384 -27.40 -3.29 -4.86
N GLU A 385 -28.66 -3.59 -5.21
CA GLU A 385 -29.18 -4.96 -5.26
C GLU A 385 -28.41 -5.79 -6.31
N GLU A 386 -28.24 -5.24 -7.51
CA GLU A 386 -27.53 -5.87 -8.62
C GLU A 386 -26.06 -6.12 -8.23
N ILE A 387 -25.40 -5.11 -7.63
CA ILE A 387 -24.00 -5.24 -7.19
C ILE A 387 -23.83 -6.34 -6.15
N ILE A 388 -24.73 -6.42 -5.17
CA ILE A 388 -24.66 -7.46 -4.14
C ILE A 388 -24.79 -8.85 -4.77
N ASP A 389 -25.70 -9.05 -5.72
CA ASP A 389 -25.90 -10.32 -6.39
C ASP A 389 -24.71 -10.69 -7.28
N GLU A 390 -24.21 -9.75 -8.10
CA GLU A 390 -23.02 -9.95 -8.94
C GLU A 390 -21.79 -10.33 -8.11
N VAL A 391 -21.56 -9.61 -7.01
CA VAL A 391 -20.41 -9.87 -6.12
C VAL A 391 -20.58 -11.23 -5.43
N PHE A 392 -21.78 -11.57 -4.97
CA PHE A 392 -22.03 -12.86 -4.36
C PHE A 392 -21.78 -14.02 -5.34
N ASP A 393 -22.29 -13.92 -6.56
CA ASP A 393 -22.05 -14.92 -7.62
C ASP A 393 -20.55 -15.07 -7.94
N ALA A 394 -19.84 -13.95 -7.98
CA ALA A 394 -18.39 -13.97 -8.19
C ALA A 394 -17.65 -14.65 -7.03
N VAL A 395 -18.00 -14.36 -5.78
CA VAL A 395 -17.41 -15.00 -4.59
C VAL A 395 -17.72 -16.50 -4.57
N MET A 396 -18.94 -16.90 -4.92
CA MET A 396 -19.34 -18.33 -5.02
C MET A 396 -18.56 -19.09 -6.11
N SER A 397 -17.94 -18.40 -7.07
CA SER A 397 -17.07 -19.04 -8.06
C SER A 397 -15.71 -19.48 -7.51
N PHE A 398 -15.37 -19.16 -6.26
CA PHE A 398 -14.11 -19.55 -5.63
C PHE A 398 -13.82 -21.04 -5.77
N GLN A 399 -14.83 -21.91 -5.59
CA GLN A 399 -14.64 -23.35 -5.68
C GLN A 399 -14.15 -23.80 -7.07
N SER A 400 -14.63 -23.20 -8.14
CA SER A 400 -14.15 -23.50 -9.49
C SER A 400 -12.73 -22.96 -9.72
N ILE A 401 -12.46 -21.75 -9.25
CA ILE A 401 -11.15 -21.13 -9.34
C ILE A 401 -10.10 -21.92 -8.53
N ALA A 402 -10.44 -22.36 -7.32
CA ALA A 402 -9.56 -23.17 -6.47
C ALA A 402 -9.16 -24.48 -7.15
N LYS A 403 -10.11 -25.13 -7.85
CA LYS A 403 -9.83 -26.34 -8.63
C LYS A 403 -8.95 -26.08 -9.85
N GLU A 404 -9.18 -24.98 -10.57
CA GLU A 404 -8.35 -24.59 -11.73
C GLU A 404 -6.90 -24.27 -11.32
N LEU A 405 -6.72 -23.70 -10.13
CA LEU A 405 -5.42 -23.36 -9.56
C LEU A 405 -4.79 -24.51 -8.76
N GLU A 406 -5.46 -25.66 -8.67
CA GLU A 406 -5.00 -26.82 -7.90
C GLU A 406 -4.69 -26.48 -6.43
N LEU A 407 -5.50 -25.62 -5.81
CA LEU A 407 -5.31 -25.27 -4.40
C LEU A 407 -5.45 -26.52 -3.51
N PRO A 408 -4.64 -26.66 -2.46
CA PRO A 408 -4.76 -27.75 -1.51
C PRO A 408 -6.15 -27.80 -0.89
N SER A 409 -6.78 -29.00 -0.83
CA SER A 409 -8.14 -29.18 -0.28
C SER A 409 -8.35 -28.55 1.10
N PRO A 410 -7.41 -28.60 2.07
CA PRO A 410 -7.59 -27.94 3.35
C PRO A 410 -7.71 -26.42 3.23
N VAL A 411 -7.02 -25.80 2.26
CA VAL A 411 -7.09 -24.34 2.00
C VAL A 411 -8.45 -24.00 1.40
N GLU A 412 -8.90 -24.77 0.39
CA GLU A 412 -10.22 -24.62 -0.22
C GLU A 412 -11.33 -24.71 0.82
N GLU A 413 -11.32 -25.75 1.67
CA GLU A 413 -12.33 -25.97 2.72
C GLU A 413 -12.37 -24.82 3.75
N ILE A 414 -11.20 -24.32 4.17
CA ILE A 414 -11.13 -23.20 5.11
C ILE A 414 -11.76 -21.96 4.49
N ILE A 415 -11.41 -21.62 3.26
CA ILE A 415 -11.93 -20.41 2.60
C ILE A 415 -13.44 -20.53 2.37
N LEU A 416 -13.91 -21.65 1.82
CA LEU A 416 -15.35 -21.89 1.57
C LEU A 416 -16.21 -21.80 2.85
N LYS A 417 -15.66 -22.22 3.99
CA LYS A 417 -16.35 -22.12 5.28
C LYS A 417 -16.56 -20.66 5.74
N HIS A 418 -15.73 -19.75 5.27
CA HIS A 418 -15.75 -18.34 5.68
C HIS A 418 -16.33 -17.40 4.60
N ILE A 419 -16.84 -17.93 3.52
CA ILE A 419 -17.66 -17.18 2.58
C ILE A 419 -19.01 -16.89 3.23
N ASN A 420 -19.33 -15.62 3.35
CA ASN A 420 -20.57 -15.15 3.93
C ASN A 420 -21.68 -15.11 2.89
N LYS A 421 -22.92 -15.43 3.31
CA LYS A 421 -24.11 -15.30 2.47
C LYS A 421 -24.88 -14.07 2.90
N PRO A 422 -25.29 -13.19 1.98
CA PRO A 422 -26.05 -11.99 2.30
C PRO A 422 -27.53 -12.34 2.51
N GLU A 423 -27.84 -13.09 3.59
CA GLU A 423 -29.23 -13.48 3.94
C GLU A 423 -30.02 -12.35 4.59
#